data_371f196ff84dfab245614dbae62ca4ef
#
_entry.id   371f196ff84dfab245614dbae62ca4ef
#
_cell.length_a   1.000
_cell.length_b   1.000
_cell.length_c   1.000
_cell.angle_alpha   90.00
_cell.angle_beta   90.00
_cell.angle_gamma   90.00
#
_symmetry.space_group_name_H-M   'P 1'
#
loop_
_entity.id
_entity.type
_entity.pdbx_description
1 polymer ?
#
loop_
_entity_poly.entity_id
_entity_poly.type
_entity_poly.pdbx_seq_one_letter_code
_entity_poly.pdbx_strand_id
1 'polypeptide(L)'
;PCALTVDFALTYFLVSGELERSKIPVNLLITDASGMSVLTAWAAGKFSSTSVKKFFDEFDIASKINNRTLIIPGKVAVMKGEIQDKLPEWNVVVGTREAVELVKYLRDGEHIKAAEAAAASKAPAAEKKEAADANAPLDFEKIAASIPAIEVVDMGVSYKQRDPESPKFVTIGERIHCISPVIREAMNTMNPEPILKRAAEQIKAGATYLDVNIGPAESN
;
A
#
# COMPACT_ATOMS: atom_id res chain seq x y z
N PRO A 1 18.82 6.28 7.03
CA PRO A 1 17.42 5.90 7.24
C PRO A 1 17.05 4.62 6.48
N CYS A 2 15.91 4.03 6.84
CA CYS A 2 15.35 2.88 6.15
C CYS A 2 14.01 3.25 5.53
N ALA A 3 13.75 2.77 4.32
CA ALA A 3 12.44 2.83 3.69
C ALA A 3 11.84 1.41 3.68
N LEU A 4 10.60 1.27 4.13
CA LEU A 4 9.89 0.01 4.21
C LEU A 4 8.95 -0.15 3.01
N THR A 5 8.95 -1.33 2.41
CA THR A 5 8.01 -1.71 1.35
C THR A 5 7.71 -3.20 1.41
N VAL A 6 6.96 -3.69 0.44
CA VAL A 6 6.57 -5.09 0.30
C VAL A 6 7.21 -5.72 -0.94
N ASP A 7 7.20 -7.05 -1.03
CA ASP A 7 7.77 -7.86 -2.10
C ASP A 7 7.00 -7.85 -3.43
N PHE A 8 6.15 -6.82 -3.64
CA PHE A 8 5.46 -6.63 -4.91
C PHE A 8 6.39 -6.01 -5.95
N ALA A 9 6.64 -6.71 -7.06
CA ALA A 9 7.64 -6.35 -8.05
C ALA A 9 7.52 -4.91 -8.57
N LEU A 10 6.30 -4.47 -8.93
CA LEU A 10 6.09 -3.11 -9.42
C LEU A 10 6.45 -2.05 -8.37
N THR A 11 6.04 -2.26 -7.12
CA THR A 11 6.37 -1.34 -6.01
C THR A 11 7.87 -1.34 -5.76
N TYR A 12 8.51 -2.51 -5.78
CA TYR A 12 9.95 -2.63 -5.61
C TYR A 12 10.72 -1.81 -6.66
N PHE A 13 10.43 -2.01 -7.95
CA PHE A 13 11.14 -1.30 -9.01
C PHE A 13 10.89 0.22 -8.98
N LEU A 14 9.66 0.64 -8.68
CA LEU A 14 9.36 2.06 -8.55
C LEU A 14 10.12 2.69 -7.37
N VAL A 15 10.05 2.08 -6.20
CA VAL A 15 10.68 2.63 -4.99
C VAL A 15 12.20 2.60 -5.11
N SER A 16 12.80 1.47 -5.54
CA SER A 16 14.25 1.36 -5.69
C SER A 16 14.80 2.37 -6.72
N GLY A 17 14.11 2.54 -7.85
CA GLY A 17 14.48 3.53 -8.85
C GLY A 17 14.43 4.97 -8.32
N GLU A 18 13.41 5.33 -7.54
CA GLU A 18 13.33 6.67 -6.94
C GLU A 18 14.38 6.87 -5.82
N LEU A 19 14.69 5.83 -5.05
CA LEU A 19 15.79 5.88 -4.06
C LEU A 19 17.14 6.13 -4.75
N GLU A 20 17.45 5.41 -5.83
CA GLU A 20 18.65 5.63 -6.62
C GLU A 20 18.73 7.05 -7.22
N ARG A 21 17.60 7.55 -7.75
CA ARG A 21 17.50 8.92 -8.29
C ARG A 21 17.67 9.99 -7.24
N SER A 22 17.31 9.72 -6.00
CA SER A 22 17.46 10.68 -4.90
C SER A 22 18.92 10.97 -4.60
N LYS A 23 19.83 10.02 -4.82
CA LYS A 23 21.23 10.03 -4.40
C LYS A 23 21.43 10.15 -2.89
N ILE A 24 20.39 9.92 -2.11
CA ILE A 24 20.44 9.86 -0.64
C ILE A 24 20.60 8.39 -0.23
N PRO A 25 21.57 8.04 0.62
CA PRO A 25 21.74 6.67 1.08
C PRO A 25 20.57 6.25 1.99
N VAL A 26 19.77 5.32 1.50
CA VAL A 26 18.62 4.75 2.20
C VAL A 26 18.65 3.23 2.07
N ASN A 27 18.49 2.53 3.18
CA ASN A 27 18.33 1.08 3.15
C ASN A 27 16.87 0.74 2.81
N LEU A 28 16.67 -0.03 1.74
CA LEU A 28 15.34 -0.50 1.37
C LEU A 28 15.05 -1.82 2.08
N LEU A 29 14.04 -1.82 2.95
CA LEU A 29 13.55 -3.00 3.67
C LEU A 29 12.32 -3.54 2.94
N ILE A 30 12.35 -4.82 2.58
CA ILE A 30 11.31 -5.46 1.80
C ILE A 30 10.71 -6.59 2.64
N THR A 31 9.45 -6.44 3.06
CA THR A 31 8.74 -7.47 3.81
C THR A 31 8.00 -8.40 2.87
N ASP A 32 7.91 -9.68 3.24
CA ASP A 32 7.08 -10.66 2.55
C ASP A 32 5.60 -10.29 2.73
N ALA A 33 4.94 -10.06 1.62
CA ALA A 33 3.50 -9.82 1.53
C ALA A 33 2.85 -10.75 0.49
N SER A 34 3.52 -11.85 0.14
CA SER A 34 3.08 -12.82 -0.87
C SER A 34 2.84 -12.16 -2.24
N GLY A 35 3.72 -11.24 -2.65
CA GLY A 35 3.65 -10.52 -3.92
C GLY A 35 2.48 -9.54 -4.04
N MET A 36 1.84 -9.13 -2.92
CA MET A 36 0.75 -8.18 -2.92
C MET A 36 1.24 -6.74 -2.80
N SER A 37 0.49 -5.80 -3.40
CA SER A 37 0.75 -4.37 -3.20
C SER A 37 0.57 -3.97 -1.73
N VAL A 38 1.16 -2.82 -1.32
CA VAL A 38 1.10 -2.33 0.06
C VAL A 38 -0.33 -2.28 0.61
N LEU A 39 -1.28 -1.72 -0.15
CA LEU A 39 -2.67 -1.59 0.29
C LEU A 39 -3.39 -2.95 0.34
N THR A 40 -3.17 -3.80 -0.67
CA THR A 40 -3.77 -5.14 -0.70
C THR A 40 -3.23 -5.99 0.43
N ALA A 41 -1.92 -5.95 0.68
CA ALA A 41 -1.28 -6.68 1.76
C ALA A 41 -1.77 -6.21 3.15
N TRP A 42 -1.95 -4.89 3.31
CA TRP A 42 -2.51 -4.31 4.52
C TRP A 42 -3.96 -4.76 4.74
N ALA A 43 -4.81 -4.65 3.72
CA ALA A 43 -6.20 -5.09 3.80
C ALA A 43 -6.34 -6.59 4.06
N ALA A 44 -5.41 -7.41 3.55
CA ALA A 44 -5.36 -8.85 3.79
C ALA A 44 -4.70 -9.24 5.13
N GLY A 45 -4.25 -8.26 5.94
CA GLY A 45 -3.55 -8.50 7.20
C GLY A 45 -2.12 -9.07 7.06
N LYS A 46 -1.59 -9.14 5.82
CA LYS A 46 -0.22 -9.60 5.55
C LYS A 46 0.82 -8.54 5.90
N PHE A 47 0.48 -7.27 5.65
CA PHE A 47 1.30 -6.13 6.03
C PHE A 47 0.67 -5.43 7.23
N SER A 48 1.21 -5.68 8.41
CA SER A 48 0.70 -5.22 9.71
C SER A 48 1.85 -4.82 10.63
N SER A 49 1.57 -4.11 11.70
CA SER A 49 2.56 -3.78 12.72
C SER A 49 3.25 -5.03 13.29
N THR A 50 2.51 -6.13 13.41
CA THR A 50 3.03 -7.42 13.89
C THR A 50 3.97 -8.07 12.87
N SER A 51 3.61 -8.07 11.57
CA SER A 51 4.48 -8.63 10.54
C SER A 51 5.77 -7.82 10.38
N VAL A 52 5.68 -6.49 10.49
CA VAL A 52 6.84 -5.60 10.48
C VAL A 52 7.76 -5.89 11.68
N LYS A 53 7.21 -6.00 12.90
CA LYS A 53 8.03 -6.35 14.08
C LYS A 53 8.71 -7.69 13.92
N LYS A 54 7.98 -8.71 13.46
CA LYS A 54 8.54 -10.05 13.19
C LYS A 54 9.70 -9.98 12.20
N PHE A 55 9.54 -9.23 11.10
CA PHE A 55 10.60 -9.03 10.11
C PHE A 55 11.85 -8.39 10.73
N PHE A 56 11.67 -7.37 11.59
CA PHE A 56 12.79 -6.71 12.26
C PHE A 56 13.55 -7.64 13.20
N ASP A 57 12.84 -8.51 13.92
CA ASP A 57 13.44 -9.50 14.83
C ASP A 57 14.13 -10.64 14.05
N GLU A 58 13.48 -11.18 13.05
CA GLU A 58 13.98 -12.31 12.26
C GLU A 58 15.28 -11.97 11.54
N PHE A 59 15.38 -10.78 10.98
CA PHE A 59 16.57 -10.33 10.26
C PHE A 59 17.57 -9.54 11.10
N ASP A 60 17.28 -9.35 12.39
CA ASP A 60 18.11 -8.57 13.31
C ASP A 60 18.51 -7.20 12.71
N ILE A 61 17.51 -6.47 12.23
CA ILE A 61 17.70 -5.19 11.54
C ILE A 61 18.36 -4.18 12.48
N ALA A 62 18.05 -4.27 13.77
CA ALA A 62 18.57 -3.36 14.78
C ALA A 62 20.10 -3.42 14.91
N SER A 63 20.73 -4.59 14.77
CA SER A 63 22.19 -4.71 14.85
C SER A 63 22.89 -4.23 13.56
N LYS A 64 22.20 -4.29 12.43
CA LYS A 64 22.78 -4.02 11.09
C LYS A 64 22.72 -2.55 10.70
N ILE A 65 21.83 -1.77 11.29
CA ILE A 65 21.54 -0.40 10.87
C ILE A 65 21.61 0.56 12.05
N ASN A 66 22.53 1.53 11.97
CA ASN A 66 22.73 2.51 13.02
C ASN A 66 21.69 3.64 13.02
N ASN A 67 21.22 4.06 11.84
CA ASN A 67 20.20 5.10 11.73
C ASN A 67 18.82 4.52 12.00
N ARG A 68 18.20 4.94 13.10
CA ARG A 68 16.92 4.42 13.59
C ARG A 68 15.70 5.13 13.01
N THR A 69 15.79 5.70 11.82
CA THR A 69 14.65 6.30 11.11
C THR A 69 14.05 5.28 10.18
N LEU A 70 12.76 4.96 10.39
CA LEU A 70 11.97 4.05 9.56
C LEU A 70 10.89 4.83 8.81
N ILE A 71 11.03 4.90 7.50
CA ILE A 71 10.07 5.55 6.60
C ILE A 71 9.08 4.49 6.14
N ILE A 72 7.80 4.63 6.52
CA ILE A 72 6.73 3.73 6.08
C ILE A 72 5.98 4.33 4.90
N PRO A 73 5.37 3.51 4.02
CA PRO A 73 4.60 4.02 2.88
C PRO A 73 3.45 4.93 3.33
N GLY A 74 3.29 6.09 2.71
CA GLY A 74 2.25 7.05 3.06
C GLY A 74 0.82 6.52 2.89
N LYS A 75 0.63 5.50 2.04
CA LYS A 75 -0.66 4.81 1.85
C LYS A 75 -1.14 4.06 3.10
N VAL A 76 -0.24 3.71 4.00
CA VAL A 76 -0.54 3.02 5.26
C VAL A 76 -0.12 3.84 6.48
N ALA A 77 -0.21 5.15 6.38
CA ALA A 77 0.12 6.10 7.46
C ALA A 77 -0.60 5.79 8.79
N VAL A 78 -1.77 5.20 8.72
CA VAL A 78 -2.57 4.76 9.88
C VAL A 78 -1.83 3.78 10.78
N MET A 79 -0.89 3.01 10.24
CA MET A 79 -0.10 2.03 10.98
C MET A 79 1.05 2.66 11.79
N LYS A 80 1.34 3.96 11.61
CA LYS A 80 2.49 4.62 12.24
C LYS A 80 2.54 4.39 13.74
N GLY A 81 1.44 4.65 14.44
CA GLY A 81 1.36 4.51 15.90
C GLY A 81 1.67 3.08 16.36
N GLU A 82 0.99 2.12 15.79
CA GLU A 82 1.17 0.70 16.14
C GLU A 82 2.59 0.19 15.85
N ILE A 83 3.19 0.61 14.72
CA ILE A 83 4.58 0.25 14.40
C ILE A 83 5.54 0.92 15.39
N GLN A 84 5.28 2.19 15.73
CA GLN A 84 6.09 2.93 16.71
C GLN A 84 6.07 2.27 18.08
N ASP A 85 4.91 1.80 18.53
CA ASP A 85 4.75 1.10 19.81
C ASP A 85 5.53 -0.22 19.84
N LYS A 86 5.55 -0.94 18.72
CA LYS A 86 6.27 -2.22 18.58
C LYS A 86 7.76 -2.07 18.33
N LEU A 87 8.19 -0.92 17.81
CA LEU A 87 9.57 -0.59 17.52
C LEU A 87 9.99 0.71 18.26
N PRO A 88 10.01 0.71 19.61
CA PRO A 88 10.23 1.93 20.40
C PRO A 88 11.60 2.56 20.16
N GLU A 89 12.58 1.78 19.72
CA GLU A 89 13.94 2.25 19.42
C GLU A 89 14.02 2.99 18.07
N TRP A 90 12.98 2.88 17.22
CA TRP A 90 12.95 3.47 15.90
C TRP A 90 12.12 4.76 15.90
N ASN A 91 12.49 5.71 15.07
CA ASN A 91 11.69 6.88 14.76
C ASN A 91 10.88 6.58 13.50
N VAL A 92 9.63 6.17 13.68
CA VAL A 92 8.73 5.84 12.58
C VAL A 92 8.18 7.12 11.99
N VAL A 93 8.45 7.34 10.71
CA VAL A 93 7.98 8.50 9.95
C VAL A 93 7.17 8.06 8.76
N VAL A 94 6.18 8.87 8.40
CA VAL A 94 5.34 8.61 7.23
C VAL A 94 6.02 9.22 6.00
N GLY A 95 6.27 8.39 5.01
CA GLY A 95 6.79 8.81 3.71
C GLY A 95 5.69 9.29 2.77
N THR A 96 6.02 9.38 1.49
CA THR A 96 5.11 9.83 0.45
C THR A 96 4.05 8.78 0.11
N ARG A 97 2.93 9.23 -0.43
CA ARG A 97 1.89 8.32 -0.94
C ARG A 97 2.27 7.70 -2.27
N GLU A 98 2.91 8.50 -3.13
CA GLU A 98 3.37 8.06 -4.44
C GLU A 98 4.90 7.98 -4.47
N ALA A 99 5.43 6.93 -5.10
CA ALA A 99 6.87 6.69 -5.17
C ALA A 99 7.62 7.84 -5.87
N VAL A 100 7.01 8.46 -6.87
CA VAL A 100 7.62 9.57 -7.64
C VAL A 100 7.94 10.81 -6.79
N GLU A 101 7.27 10.98 -5.67
CA GLU A 101 7.51 12.09 -4.74
C GLU A 101 8.69 11.82 -3.80
N LEU A 102 9.18 10.58 -3.75
CA LEU A 102 10.17 10.13 -2.79
C LEU A 102 11.52 10.86 -2.98
N VAL A 103 11.90 11.15 -4.22
CA VAL A 103 13.12 11.91 -4.52
C VAL A 103 13.09 13.29 -3.86
N LYS A 104 11.99 14.02 -4.02
CA LYS A 104 11.82 15.34 -3.42
C LYS A 104 11.81 15.26 -1.90
N TYR A 105 10.99 14.35 -1.36
CA TYR A 105 10.88 14.10 0.09
C TYR A 105 12.23 13.85 0.76
N LEU A 106 13.08 13.03 0.13
CA LEU A 106 14.40 12.71 0.65
C LEU A 106 15.38 13.89 0.52
N ARG A 107 15.41 14.56 -0.64
CA ARG A 107 16.32 15.69 -0.89
C ARG A 107 16.00 16.92 -0.05
N ASP A 108 14.73 17.19 0.18
CA ASP A 108 14.28 18.31 1.02
C ASP A 108 14.48 18.01 2.52
N GLY A 109 14.96 16.82 2.87
CA GLY A 109 15.21 16.39 4.25
C GLY A 109 13.96 16.28 5.10
N GLU A 110 12.78 16.14 4.50
CA GLU A 110 11.52 16.02 5.23
C GLU A 110 11.51 14.83 6.18
N HIS A 111 12.13 13.71 5.79
CA HIS A 111 12.29 12.53 6.63
C HIS A 111 13.16 12.80 7.88
N ILE A 112 14.14 13.70 7.79
CA ILE A 112 15.00 14.10 8.93
C ILE A 112 14.18 14.94 9.90
N LYS A 113 13.49 15.96 9.41
CA LYS A 113 12.61 16.81 10.22
C LYS A 113 11.51 16.00 10.92
N ALA A 114 10.92 15.05 10.19
CA ALA A 114 9.90 14.16 10.75
C ALA A 114 10.47 13.20 11.81
N ALA A 115 11.71 12.72 11.63
CA ALA A 115 12.39 11.88 12.61
C ALA A 115 12.78 12.64 13.88
N GLU A 116 13.25 13.88 13.74
CA GLU A 116 13.55 14.77 14.87
C GLU A 116 12.29 15.11 15.66
N ALA A 117 11.18 15.41 14.99
CA ALA A 117 9.90 15.63 15.64
C ALA A 117 9.38 14.37 16.36
N ALA A 118 9.55 13.19 15.76
CA ALA A 118 9.20 11.92 16.39
C ALA A 118 10.07 11.61 17.61
N ALA A 119 11.37 11.93 17.57
CA ALA A 119 12.29 11.77 18.69
C ALA A 119 11.96 12.74 19.83
N ALA A 120 11.64 13.99 19.51
CA ALA A 120 11.23 15.00 20.49
C ALA A 120 9.94 14.62 21.23
N SER A 121 9.01 13.96 20.54
CA SER A 121 7.75 13.47 21.14
C SER A 121 7.92 12.27 22.07
N LYS A 122 9.11 11.63 22.06
CA LYS A 122 9.47 10.52 22.98
C LYS A 122 10.09 10.98 24.31
N ALA A 123 10.41 12.28 24.47
CA ALA A 123 10.81 12.81 25.76
C ALA A 123 9.65 12.68 26.76
N PRO A 124 9.88 12.31 28.03
CA PRO A 124 8.84 11.83 28.92
C PRO A 124 7.88 12.96 29.29
N ALA A 125 6.79 13.07 28.60
CA ALA A 125 5.57 13.66 29.12
C ALA A 125 4.82 12.54 29.82
N ALA A 126 4.99 12.46 31.13
CA ALA A 126 4.12 11.68 31.96
C ALA A 126 2.73 12.32 31.94
N GLU A 127 1.90 11.88 31.04
CA GLU A 127 0.46 11.94 31.18
C GLU A 127 -0.15 10.83 30.34
N LYS A 128 -0.65 9.83 31.07
CA LYS A 128 -1.49 8.76 30.56
C LYS A 128 -2.71 9.38 29.88
N LYS A 129 -2.79 9.36 28.55
CA LYS A 129 -4.08 9.25 27.91
C LYS A 129 -4.45 7.77 27.96
N GLU A 130 -5.54 7.51 28.69
CA GLU A 130 -6.17 6.20 28.79
C GLU A 130 -6.25 5.55 27.42
N ALA A 131 -5.70 4.35 27.33
CA ALA A 131 -5.94 3.47 26.22
C ALA A 131 -7.45 3.28 26.13
N ALA A 132 -8.06 3.76 25.07
CA ALA A 132 -9.43 3.44 24.76
C ALA A 132 -9.53 1.91 24.72
N ASP A 133 -10.45 1.37 25.53
CA ASP A 133 -10.72 -0.04 25.67
C ASP A 133 -10.92 -0.66 24.28
N ALA A 134 -10.02 -1.54 23.88
CA ALA A 134 -10.05 -2.19 22.57
C ALA A 134 -11.33 -3.06 22.36
N ASN A 135 -12.16 -3.20 23.38
CA ASN A 135 -13.44 -3.91 23.38
C ASN A 135 -14.67 -2.98 23.50
N ALA A 136 -14.49 -1.65 23.51
CA ALA A 136 -15.63 -0.76 23.46
C ALA A 136 -16.33 -0.89 22.09
N PRO A 137 -17.67 -1.01 22.04
CA PRO A 137 -18.38 -1.07 20.77
C PRO A 137 -18.07 0.20 19.97
N LEU A 138 -17.62 -0.01 18.73
CA LEU A 138 -17.31 1.09 17.80
C LEU A 138 -18.57 1.92 17.56
N ASP A 139 -18.53 3.18 17.90
CA ASP A 139 -19.58 4.13 17.57
C ASP A 139 -19.49 4.51 16.08
N PHE A 140 -20.17 3.68 15.27
CA PHE A 140 -20.15 3.82 13.80
C PHE A 140 -20.75 5.16 13.34
N GLU A 141 -21.68 5.76 14.08
CA GLU A 141 -22.25 7.08 13.73
C GLU A 141 -21.20 8.18 13.90
N LYS A 142 -20.39 8.10 14.94
CA LYS A 142 -19.30 9.05 15.19
C LYS A 142 -18.17 8.90 14.19
N ILE A 143 -17.87 7.66 13.79
CA ILE A 143 -16.88 7.37 12.75
C ILE A 143 -17.38 7.86 11.40
N ALA A 144 -18.62 7.59 11.04
CA ALA A 144 -19.23 8.04 9.79
C ALA A 144 -19.28 9.57 9.69
N ALA A 145 -19.56 10.27 10.78
CA ALA A 145 -19.57 11.74 10.83
C ALA A 145 -18.16 12.36 10.72
N SER A 146 -17.12 11.62 11.03
CA SER A 146 -15.72 12.07 10.95
C SER A 146 -15.06 11.79 9.58
N ILE A 147 -15.69 10.97 8.75
CA ILE A 147 -15.21 10.70 7.39
C ILE A 147 -15.71 11.84 6.50
N PRO A 148 -14.82 12.66 5.90
CA PRO A 148 -15.26 13.62 4.89
C PRO A 148 -15.98 12.83 3.80
N ALA A 149 -17.12 13.36 3.32
CA ALA A 149 -17.93 12.72 2.29
C ALA A 149 -17.03 12.34 1.10
N ILE A 150 -16.59 11.09 1.11
CA ILE A 150 -15.93 10.48 -0.04
C ILE A 150 -17.10 10.09 -0.93
N GLU A 151 -17.19 10.69 -2.11
CA GLU A 151 -18.03 10.12 -3.16
C GLU A 151 -17.54 8.68 -3.38
N VAL A 152 -18.23 7.74 -2.77
CA VAL A 152 -18.02 6.32 -3.06
C VAL A 152 -18.55 6.13 -4.48
N VAL A 153 -17.65 6.22 -5.45
CA VAL A 153 -17.94 5.71 -6.78
C VAL A 153 -18.07 4.20 -6.60
N ASP A 154 -19.31 3.73 -6.57
CA ASP A 154 -19.62 2.31 -6.56
C ASP A 154 -19.05 1.69 -7.84
N MET A 155 -17.85 1.12 -7.74
CA MET A 155 -17.20 0.37 -8.83
C MET A 155 -17.86 -1.00 -9.03
N GLY A 156 -18.88 -1.31 -8.26
CA GLY A 156 -19.71 -2.49 -8.37
C GLY A 156 -20.76 -2.36 -9.46
N VAL A 157 -20.37 -2.65 -10.69
CA VAL A 157 -21.26 -3.16 -11.77
C VAL A 157 -22.38 -2.24 -12.28
N SER A 158 -22.51 -1.03 -11.80
CA SER A 158 -23.44 -0.08 -12.38
C SER A 158 -22.76 0.73 -13.48
N TYR A 159 -22.76 0.20 -14.69
CA TYR A 159 -22.40 0.95 -15.89
C TYR A 159 -23.47 2.03 -16.17
N LYS A 160 -23.51 3.05 -15.31
CA LYS A 160 -24.29 4.23 -15.63
C LYS A 160 -23.64 4.90 -16.82
N GLN A 161 -24.46 5.14 -17.82
CA GLN A 161 -24.07 5.85 -19.03
C GLN A 161 -23.44 7.17 -18.61
N ARG A 162 -22.25 7.43 -19.09
CA ARG A 162 -21.41 8.56 -18.73
C ARG A 162 -22.14 9.86 -19.06
N ASP A 163 -22.33 10.71 -18.08
CA ASP A 163 -22.73 12.10 -18.32
C ASP A 163 -21.57 12.82 -19.04
N PRO A 164 -21.79 13.36 -20.25
CA PRO A 164 -20.75 14.01 -21.02
C PRO A 164 -20.15 15.26 -20.33
N GLU A 165 -20.80 15.82 -19.32
CA GLU A 165 -20.30 16.94 -18.53
C GLU A 165 -19.60 16.53 -17.22
N SER A 166 -19.62 15.25 -16.89
CA SER A 166 -18.93 14.72 -15.72
C SER A 166 -17.39 14.75 -15.90
N PRO A 167 -16.61 14.99 -14.83
CA PRO A 167 -15.16 14.88 -14.91
C PRO A 167 -14.76 13.50 -15.46
N LYS A 168 -13.73 13.49 -16.31
CA LYS A 168 -13.28 12.30 -17.05
C LYS A 168 -12.84 11.19 -16.09
N PHE A 169 -13.76 10.34 -15.68
CA PHE A 169 -13.43 9.11 -14.98
C PHE A 169 -12.82 8.11 -15.98
N VAL A 170 -11.73 7.48 -15.56
CA VAL A 170 -11.13 6.37 -16.29
C VAL A 170 -11.75 5.10 -15.74
N THR A 171 -12.42 4.34 -16.60
CA THR A 171 -13.02 3.06 -16.24
C THR A 171 -12.05 1.92 -16.58
N ILE A 172 -11.78 1.05 -15.60
CA ILE A 172 -10.92 -0.11 -15.77
C ILE A 172 -11.77 -1.37 -15.69
N GLY A 173 -11.68 -2.22 -16.71
CA GLY A 173 -12.36 -3.51 -16.73
C GLY A 173 -11.48 -4.58 -16.08
N GLU A 174 -11.90 -5.17 -14.95
CA GLU A 174 -11.12 -6.11 -14.14
C GLU A 174 -11.58 -7.58 -14.30
N ARG A 175 -12.35 -7.92 -15.34
CA ARG A 175 -12.94 -9.26 -15.44
C ARG A 175 -12.06 -10.33 -16.09
N ILE A 176 -10.83 -9.97 -16.50
CA ILE A 176 -9.86 -10.89 -17.09
C ILE A 176 -8.84 -11.26 -16.01
N HIS A 177 -9.19 -12.20 -15.15
CA HIS A 177 -8.30 -12.63 -14.08
C HIS A 177 -8.36 -14.16 -13.89
N CYS A 178 -7.22 -14.74 -13.49
CA CYS A 178 -7.03 -16.19 -13.34
C CYS A 178 -7.90 -16.84 -12.25
N ILE A 179 -8.54 -16.08 -11.36
CA ILE A 179 -9.51 -16.61 -10.38
C ILE A 179 -10.76 -17.13 -11.12
N SER A 180 -11.12 -16.54 -12.26
CA SER A 180 -12.24 -17.03 -13.10
C SER A 180 -11.88 -18.41 -13.69
N PRO A 181 -12.67 -19.46 -13.42
CA PRO A 181 -12.42 -20.79 -13.99
C PRO A 181 -12.33 -20.79 -15.51
N VAL A 182 -13.17 -20.00 -16.18
CA VAL A 182 -13.20 -19.87 -17.65
C VAL A 182 -11.91 -19.25 -18.18
N ILE A 183 -11.39 -18.22 -17.50
CA ILE A 183 -10.13 -17.57 -17.90
C ILE A 183 -8.96 -18.50 -17.62
N ARG A 184 -8.96 -19.19 -16.48
CA ARG A 184 -7.93 -20.16 -16.12
C ARG A 184 -7.85 -21.31 -17.14
N GLU A 185 -9.00 -21.85 -17.53
CA GLU A 185 -9.07 -22.90 -18.56
C GLU A 185 -8.58 -22.38 -19.91
N ALA A 186 -8.98 -21.19 -20.30
CA ALA A 186 -8.54 -20.54 -21.54
C ALA A 186 -7.02 -20.39 -21.58
N MET A 187 -6.41 -20.03 -20.44
CA MET A 187 -4.94 -19.95 -20.32
C MET A 187 -4.27 -21.30 -20.39
N ASN A 188 -4.77 -22.29 -19.65
CA ASN A 188 -4.18 -23.65 -19.62
C ASN A 188 -4.28 -24.34 -20.99
N THR A 189 -5.31 -24.05 -21.76
CA THR A 189 -5.52 -24.62 -23.09
C THR A 189 -5.00 -23.76 -24.23
N MET A 190 -4.37 -22.62 -23.92
CA MET A 190 -3.91 -21.62 -24.90
C MET A 190 -5.04 -21.17 -25.87
N ASN A 191 -6.27 -21.17 -25.39
CA ASN A 191 -7.43 -20.73 -26.15
C ASN A 191 -7.75 -19.25 -25.87
N PRO A 192 -7.48 -18.30 -26.78
CA PRO A 192 -7.69 -16.88 -26.53
C PRO A 192 -9.17 -16.45 -26.58
N GLU A 193 -10.07 -17.24 -27.17
CA GLU A 193 -11.46 -16.82 -27.42
C GLU A 193 -12.23 -16.35 -26.17
N PRO A 194 -12.20 -17.06 -25.03
CA PRO A 194 -12.91 -16.60 -23.83
C PRO A 194 -12.34 -15.30 -23.27
N ILE A 195 -11.03 -15.08 -23.42
CA ILE A 195 -10.33 -13.88 -22.98
C ILE A 195 -10.74 -12.69 -23.85
N LEU A 196 -10.69 -12.87 -25.17
CA LEU A 196 -11.09 -11.85 -26.15
C LEU A 196 -12.56 -11.48 -26.02
N LYS A 197 -13.42 -12.47 -25.78
CA LYS A 197 -14.85 -12.23 -25.53
C LYS A 197 -15.06 -11.35 -24.29
N ARG A 198 -14.37 -11.66 -23.17
CA ARG A 198 -14.42 -10.84 -21.96
C ARG A 198 -13.89 -9.43 -22.17
N ALA A 199 -12.81 -9.28 -22.92
CA ALA A 199 -12.26 -7.99 -23.29
C ALA A 199 -13.26 -7.16 -24.07
N ALA A 200 -13.87 -7.76 -25.11
CA ALA A 200 -14.86 -7.09 -25.94
C ALA A 200 -16.12 -6.67 -25.16
N GLU A 201 -16.59 -7.51 -24.23
CA GLU A 201 -17.72 -7.19 -23.35
C GLU A 201 -17.42 -5.97 -22.47
N GLN A 202 -16.22 -5.88 -21.90
CA GLN A 202 -15.82 -4.76 -21.05
C GLN A 202 -15.62 -3.47 -21.85
N ILE A 203 -15.02 -3.54 -23.04
CA ILE A 203 -14.89 -2.40 -23.95
C ILE A 203 -16.27 -1.89 -24.37
N LYS A 204 -17.18 -2.80 -24.74
CA LYS A 204 -18.57 -2.44 -25.09
C LYS A 204 -19.30 -1.79 -23.91
N ALA A 205 -18.98 -2.18 -22.69
CA ALA A 205 -19.51 -1.59 -21.46
C ALA A 205 -18.86 -0.24 -21.10
N GLY A 206 -17.88 0.24 -21.86
CA GLY A 206 -17.26 1.55 -21.69
C GLY A 206 -15.94 1.54 -20.91
N ALA A 207 -15.31 0.39 -20.74
CA ALA A 207 -13.99 0.34 -20.14
C ALA A 207 -12.97 1.07 -21.01
N THR A 208 -12.22 2.00 -20.42
CA THR A 208 -11.13 2.73 -21.07
C THR A 208 -9.84 1.91 -21.08
N TYR A 209 -9.63 1.14 -20.02
CA TYR A 209 -8.52 0.20 -19.86
C TYR A 209 -9.04 -1.17 -19.45
N LEU A 210 -8.27 -2.20 -19.75
CA LEU A 210 -8.50 -3.56 -19.29
C LEU A 210 -7.37 -3.96 -18.35
N ASP A 211 -7.70 -4.41 -17.16
CA ASP A 211 -6.77 -5.13 -16.28
C ASP A 211 -6.77 -6.60 -16.67
N VAL A 212 -5.58 -7.13 -16.96
CA VAL A 212 -5.36 -8.52 -17.34
C VAL A 212 -4.44 -9.17 -16.32
N ASN A 213 -5.04 -9.89 -15.38
CA ASN A 213 -4.32 -10.62 -14.36
C ASN A 213 -4.31 -12.11 -14.68
N ILE A 214 -3.20 -12.58 -15.25
CA ILE A 214 -3.02 -13.98 -15.65
C ILE A 214 -2.40 -14.85 -14.55
N GLY A 215 -2.16 -14.29 -13.36
CA GLY A 215 -1.53 -15.00 -12.24
C GLY A 215 -0.01 -15.15 -12.39
N PRO A 216 0.63 -15.78 -11.41
CA PRO A 216 2.04 -16.09 -11.53
C PRO A 216 2.26 -17.01 -12.72
N ALA A 217 3.24 -16.71 -13.56
CA ALA A 217 3.72 -17.64 -14.55
C ALA A 217 4.30 -18.83 -13.76
N GLU A 218 3.60 -19.96 -13.76
CA GLU A 218 4.21 -21.19 -13.33
C GLU A 218 5.32 -21.48 -14.34
N SER A 219 6.55 -21.30 -13.93
CA SER A 219 7.70 -21.73 -14.70
C SER A 219 7.66 -23.27 -14.76
N ASN A 220 7.30 -23.81 -15.91
CA ASN A 220 7.63 -25.17 -16.27
C ASN A 220 9.14 -25.31 -16.48
#